data_94a8cf7a88d80cb259ac16e441375b96
#
_entry.id   94a8cf7a88d80cb259ac16e441375b96
#
_cell.length_a   1.000
_cell.length_b   1.000
_cell.length_c   1.000
_cell.angle_alpha   90.00
_cell.angle_beta   90.00
_cell.angle_gamma   90.00
#
_symmetry.space_group_name_H-M   'P 1'
#
loop_
_entity.id
_entity.type
_entity.pdbx_description
1 polymer ?
#
loop_
_entity_poly.entity_id
_entity_poly.type
_entity_poly.pdbx_seq_one_letter_code
_entity_poly.pdbx_strand_id
1 'polypeptide(L)'
;MEASELFEMLCREQDCWGKARSFATGHARFQYFQAEDGYIDYIPHDNFRCEVILLSGLPGMGKDHYIRTLPQDIPVISLDDIRRKHKVSPTDKAANGRVVQEAKETARNYLRKQQGFVWNATNTSKQIRSQLIDLFLTYGAKVKIVYIEKPYAVWRKQNREREFMVPEAVLDAMLDRLETPQLTEAHEVMYLISK
;
A
#
# COMPACT_ATOMS: atom_id res chain seq x y z
N MET A 1 25.37 -19.84 -24.54
CA MET A 1 25.09 -18.86 -23.46
C MET A 1 24.93 -19.65 -22.18
N GLU A 2 25.75 -19.37 -21.18
CA GLU A 2 25.61 -20.04 -19.89
C GLU A 2 24.35 -19.58 -19.17
N ALA A 3 23.80 -20.42 -18.29
CA ALA A 3 22.55 -20.08 -17.55
C ALA A 3 22.69 -18.78 -16.72
N SER A 4 23.91 -18.51 -16.24
CA SER A 4 24.25 -17.26 -15.53
C SER A 4 24.16 -16.02 -16.42
N GLU A 5 24.64 -16.10 -17.66
CA GLU A 5 24.60 -14.98 -18.62
C GLU A 5 23.16 -14.67 -19.04
N LEU A 6 22.35 -15.71 -19.25
CA LEU A 6 20.93 -15.54 -19.56
C LEU A 6 20.18 -14.89 -18.39
N PHE A 7 20.46 -15.31 -17.16
CA PHE A 7 19.85 -14.72 -15.96
C PHE A 7 20.21 -13.25 -15.81
N GLU A 8 21.50 -12.90 -15.98
CA GLU A 8 21.95 -11.50 -15.92
C GLU A 8 21.27 -10.63 -16.99
N MET A 9 21.16 -11.15 -18.22
CA MET A 9 20.52 -10.45 -19.31
C MET A 9 19.02 -10.20 -18.99
N LEU A 10 18.30 -11.21 -18.53
CA LEU A 10 16.90 -11.11 -18.14
C LEU A 10 16.69 -10.15 -16.97
N CYS A 11 17.60 -10.16 -15.98
CA CYS A 11 17.53 -9.23 -14.85
C CYS A 11 17.74 -7.77 -15.29
N ARG A 12 18.61 -7.52 -16.25
CA ARG A 12 18.83 -6.17 -16.82
C ARG A 12 17.62 -5.71 -17.61
N GLU A 13 17.09 -6.55 -18.50
CA GLU A 13 15.91 -6.22 -19.32
C GLU A 13 14.65 -5.93 -18.48
N GLN A 14 14.50 -6.64 -17.37
CA GLN A 14 13.34 -6.49 -16.47
C GLN A 14 13.59 -5.49 -15.32
N ASP A 15 14.71 -4.76 -15.33
CA ASP A 15 15.11 -3.87 -14.22
C ASP A 15 15.05 -4.57 -12.85
N CYS A 16 15.38 -5.86 -12.81
CA CYS A 16 15.29 -6.68 -11.60
C CYS A 16 16.67 -7.03 -11.00
N TRP A 17 17.75 -6.44 -11.51
CA TRP A 17 19.12 -6.77 -11.13
C TRP A 17 19.34 -6.77 -9.61
N GLY A 18 18.82 -5.75 -8.91
CA GLY A 18 18.90 -5.69 -7.45
C GLY A 18 17.81 -6.48 -6.70
N LYS A 19 16.71 -6.90 -7.37
CA LYS A 19 15.55 -7.54 -6.71
C LYS A 19 15.85 -8.96 -6.22
N ALA A 20 16.76 -9.67 -6.88
CA ALA A 20 17.18 -11.02 -6.50
C ALA A 20 18.26 -11.03 -5.39
N ARG A 21 18.79 -9.87 -5.01
CA ARG A 21 19.84 -9.79 -3.99
C ARG A 21 19.25 -9.71 -2.58
N SER A 22 20.03 -10.19 -1.62
CA SER A 22 19.71 -10.05 -0.19
C SER A 22 20.12 -8.67 0.31
N PHE A 23 19.20 -7.99 0.99
CA PHE A 23 19.45 -6.72 1.66
C PHE A 23 19.45 -6.95 3.18
N ALA A 24 20.27 -6.22 3.91
CA ALA A 24 20.33 -6.31 5.37
C ALA A 24 18.98 -5.96 6.02
N THR A 25 18.27 -4.98 5.47
CA THR A 25 16.94 -4.54 5.96
C THR A 25 16.01 -4.20 4.81
N GLY A 26 14.70 -4.15 5.08
CA GLY A 26 13.72 -3.62 4.12
C GLY A 26 13.97 -2.15 3.78
N HIS A 27 14.46 -1.35 4.74
CA HIS A 27 14.84 0.04 4.52
C HIS A 27 16.02 0.15 3.55
N ALA A 28 17.07 -0.68 3.72
CA ALA A 28 18.21 -0.72 2.80
C ALA A 28 17.76 -1.05 1.36
N ARG A 29 16.88 -2.05 1.21
CA ARG A 29 16.30 -2.40 -0.09
C ARG A 29 15.51 -1.23 -0.67
N PHE A 30 14.59 -0.64 0.09
CA PHE A 30 13.78 0.47 -0.36
C PHE A 30 14.65 1.64 -0.84
N GLN A 31 15.64 2.04 -0.04
CA GLN A 31 16.53 3.14 -0.39
C GLN A 31 17.36 2.84 -1.64
N TYR A 32 17.86 1.61 -1.77
CA TYR A 32 18.60 1.18 -2.96
C TYR A 32 17.79 1.41 -4.25
N PHE A 33 16.50 1.07 -4.26
CA PHE A 33 15.64 1.23 -5.43
C PHE A 33 15.08 2.65 -5.62
N GLN A 34 15.24 3.53 -4.65
CA GLN A 34 14.89 4.95 -4.79
C GLN A 34 16.06 5.82 -5.25
N ALA A 35 17.29 5.37 -5.07
CA ALA A 35 18.48 6.10 -5.48
C ALA A 35 18.87 5.74 -6.92
N GLU A 36 19.37 6.73 -7.69
CA GLU A 36 19.94 6.50 -9.02
C GLU A 36 21.21 5.66 -8.95
N ASP A 37 22.06 5.94 -7.94
CA ASP A 37 23.32 5.26 -7.70
C ASP A 37 23.30 4.50 -6.35
N GLY A 38 22.30 3.62 -6.16
CA GLY A 38 22.14 2.86 -4.92
C GLY A 38 23.32 1.91 -4.67
N TYR A 39 23.86 1.92 -3.45
CA TYR A 39 24.90 0.97 -3.03
C TYR A 39 24.28 -0.16 -2.20
N ILE A 40 24.47 -1.40 -2.65
CA ILE A 40 23.72 -2.56 -2.13
C ILE A 40 24.05 -2.91 -0.67
N ASP A 41 25.29 -2.69 -0.25
CA ASP A 41 25.75 -3.00 1.11
C ASP A 41 25.52 -1.83 2.08
N TYR A 42 24.94 -0.72 1.61
CA TYR A 42 24.63 0.41 2.48
C TYR A 42 23.46 0.10 3.39
N ILE A 43 23.66 0.25 4.69
CA ILE A 43 22.63 0.09 5.71
C ILE A 43 22.28 1.49 6.24
N PRO A 44 21.12 2.04 5.86
CA PRO A 44 20.70 3.35 6.35
C PRO A 44 20.32 3.29 7.82
N HIS A 45 20.53 4.40 8.53
CA HIS A 45 20.03 4.56 9.88
C HIS A 45 18.52 4.79 9.91
N ASP A 46 17.84 4.12 10.83
CA ASP A 46 16.39 4.27 11.04
C ASP A 46 16.10 5.55 11.84
N ASN A 47 16.12 6.70 11.18
CA ASN A 47 15.81 8.01 11.76
C ASN A 47 14.36 8.44 11.45
N PHE A 48 13.42 7.51 11.57
CA PHE A 48 12.02 7.79 11.28
C PHE A 48 11.34 8.58 12.41
N ARG A 49 10.47 9.51 12.02
CA ARG A 49 9.69 10.34 12.96
C ARG A 49 8.42 9.65 13.43
N CYS A 50 7.82 8.82 12.58
CA CYS A 50 6.63 8.03 12.85
C CYS A 50 6.54 6.87 11.88
N GLU A 51 5.58 5.96 12.11
CA GLU A 51 5.28 4.86 11.18
C GLU A 51 3.88 5.02 10.60
N VAL A 52 3.75 4.82 9.28
CA VAL A 52 2.47 4.82 8.58
C VAL A 52 2.21 3.42 8.01
N ILE A 53 1.06 2.84 8.35
CA ILE A 53 0.59 1.59 7.78
C ILE A 53 -0.32 1.92 6.59
N LEU A 54 0.12 1.60 5.38
CA LEU A 54 -0.63 1.77 4.14
C LEU A 54 -1.30 0.45 3.78
N LEU A 55 -2.62 0.36 3.95
CA LEU A 55 -3.36 -0.83 3.56
C LEU A 55 -3.56 -0.89 2.06
N SER A 56 -3.43 -2.08 1.47
CA SER A 56 -3.69 -2.36 0.07
C SER A 56 -4.52 -3.64 -0.05
N GLY A 57 -5.46 -3.66 -0.96
CA GLY A 57 -6.34 -4.81 -1.21
C GLY A 57 -7.74 -4.40 -1.64
N LEU A 58 -8.42 -5.27 -2.37
CA LEU A 58 -9.75 -5.03 -2.90
C LEU A 58 -10.82 -4.82 -1.78
N PRO A 59 -11.97 -4.25 -2.08
CA PRO A 59 -13.07 -4.15 -1.12
C PRO A 59 -13.46 -5.54 -0.60
N GLY A 60 -13.68 -5.67 0.71
CA GLY A 60 -14.08 -6.96 1.31
C GLY A 60 -12.94 -7.94 1.62
N MET A 61 -11.69 -7.63 1.29
CA MET A 61 -10.53 -8.49 1.58
C MET A 61 -10.15 -8.59 3.06
N GLY A 62 -10.76 -7.78 3.94
CA GLY A 62 -10.54 -7.89 5.40
C GLY A 62 -9.65 -6.79 5.99
N LYS A 63 -9.47 -5.65 5.31
CA LYS A 63 -8.71 -4.51 5.84
C LYS A 63 -9.21 -4.04 7.21
N ASP A 64 -10.53 -3.91 7.38
CA ASP A 64 -11.12 -3.50 8.65
C ASP A 64 -10.93 -4.56 9.76
N HIS A 65 -10.85 -5.84 9.40
CA HIS A 65 -10.51 -6.88 10.33
C HIS A 65 -9.06 -6.73 10.82
N TYR A 66 -8.14 -6.49 9.91
CA TYR A 66 -6.74 -6.22 10.26
C TYR A 66 -6.60 -4.99 11.16
N ILE A 67 -7.29 -3.89 10.86
CA ILE A 67 -7.27 -2.68 11.71
C ILE A 67 -7.67 -3.00 13.16
N ARG A 68 -8.66 -3.88 13.37
CA ARG A 68 -9.07 -4.28 14.73
C ARG A 68 -8.02 -5.08 15.50
N THR A 69 -7.02 -5.66 14.81
CA THR A 69 -5.90 -6.37 15.47
C THR A 69 -4.79 -5.42 15.91
N LEU A 70 -4.81 -4.17 15.45
CA LEU A 70 -3.84 -3.15 15.82
C LEU A 70 -4.21 -2.50 17.18
N PRO A 71 -3.23 -1.87 17.85
CA PRO A 71 -3.50 -1.05 19.03
C PRO A 71 -4.59 0.01 18.73
N GLN A 72 -5.54 0.16 19.64
CA GLN A 72 -6.73 0.99 19.42
C GLN A 72 -6.44 2.50 19.49
N ASP A 73 -5.28 2.89 19.95
CA ASP A 73 -4.79 4.27 20.02
C ASP A 73 -4.18 4.77 18.70
N ILE A 74 -3.98 3.89 17.71
CA ILE A 74 -3.47 4.27 16.40
C ILE A 74 -4.60 4.92 15.58
N PRO A 75 -4.47 6.19 15.17
CA PRO A 75 -5.46 6.83 14.33
C PRO A 75 -5.64 6.13 12.99
N VAL A 76 -6.87 6.06 12.50
CA VAL A 76 -7.21 5.49 11.20
C VAL A 76 -7.78 6.55 10.29
N ILE A 77 -7.19 6.73 9.11
CA ILE A 77 -7.72 7.57 8.04
C ILE A 77 -8.42 6.64 7.05
N SER A 78 -9.75 6.62 7.08
CA SER A 78 -10.56 5.77 6.21
C SER A 78 -11.26 6.63 5.15
N LEU A 79 -10.96 6.38 3.89
CA LEU A 79 -11.62 7.09 2.78
C LEU A 79 -13.12 6.75 2.73
N ASP A 80 -13.49 5.53 3.11
CA ASP A 80 -14.90 5.12 3.13
C ASP A 80 -15.67 5.83 4.26
N ASP A 81 -15.05 6.08 5.41
CA ASP A 81 -15.67 6.85 6.49
C ASP A 81 -15.86 8.31 6.10
N ILE A 82 -14.87 8.91 5.43
CA ILE A 82 -14.97 10.28 4.92
C ILE A 82 -16.10 10.37 3.87
N ARG A 83 -16.21 9.40 2.95
CA ARG A 83 -17.34 9.33 1.99
C ARG A 83 -18.69 9.26 2.69
N ARG A 84 -18.82 8.41 3.70
CA ARG A 84 -20.05 8.26 4.49
C ARG A 84 -20.41 9.55 5.22
N LYS A 85 -19.44 10.18 5.88
CA LYS A 85 -19.61 11.46 6.56
C LYS A 85 -20.18 12.55 5.65
N HIS A 86 -19.66 12.63 4.41
CA HIS A 86 -20.08 13.64 3.43
C HIS A 86 -21.18 13.15 2.47
N LYS A 87 -21.70 11.94 2.65
CA LYS A 87 -22.73 11.31 1.79
C LYS A 87 -22.30 11.31 0.30
N VAL A 88 -21.01 11.09 0.03
CA VAL A 88 -20.43 11.07 -1.33
C VAL A 88 -20.69 9.74 -1.99
N SER A 89 -21.27 9.76 -3.19
CA SER A 89 -21.41 8.56 -4.02
C SER A 89 -20.04 8.08 -4.53
N PRO A 90 -19.77 6.77 -4.53
CA PRO A 90 -18.55 6.23 -5.12
C PRO A 90 -18.35 6.56 -6.61
N THR A 91 -19.43 6.89 -7.33
CA THR A 91 -19.43 7.22 -8.76
C THR A 91 -19.16 8.70 -9.04
N ASP A 92 -19.28 9.58 -8.04
CA ASP A 92 -19.00 11.02 -8.19
C ASP A 92 -17.49 11.28 -8.12
N LYS A 93 -16.84 11.38 -9.28
CA LYS A 93 -15.40 11.59 -9.39
C LYS A 93 -14.93 12.88 -8.72
N ALA A 94 -15.66 13.99 -8.87
CA ALA A 94 -15.28 15.28 -8.32
C ALA A 94 -15.36 15.28 -6.78
N ALA A 95 -16.45 14.74 -6.22
CA ALA A 95 -16.59 14.59 -4.78
C ALA A 95 -15.57 13.60 -4.19
N ASN A 96 -15.26 12.51 -4.87
CA ASN A 96 -14.21 11.59 -4.45
C ASN A 96 -12.82 12.24 -4.47
N GLY A 97 -12.54 13.16 -5.39
CA GLY A 97 -11.32 13.97 -5.37
C GLY A 97 -11.20 14.78 -4.07
N ARG A 98 -12.30 15.42 -3.61
CA ARG A 98 -12.32 16.16 -2.33
C ARG A 98 -12.11 15.25 -1.12
N VAL A 99 -12.70 14.05 -1.11
CA VAL A 99 -12.49 13.04 -0.07
C VAL A 99 -10.99 12.68 0.04
N VAL A 100 -10.32 12.45 -1.07
CA VAL A 100 -8.88 12.14 -1.08
C VAL A 100 -8.07 13.33 -0.56
N GLN A 101 -8.42 14.56 -0.92
CA GLN A 101 -7.73 15.75 -0.41
C GLN A 101 -7.92 15.92 1.11
N GLU A 102 -9.14 15.74 1.64
CA GLU A 102 -9.41 15.79 3.08
C GLU A 102 -8.58 14.71 3.82
N ALA A 103 -8.54 13.48 3.28
CA ALA A 103 -7.72 12.42 3.83
C ALA A 103 -6.22 12.78 3.84
N LYS A 104 -5.70 13.34 2.74
CA LYS A 104 -4.30 13.80 2.66
C LYS A 104 -3.99 14.94 3.63
N GLU A 105 -4.91 15.88 3.83
CA GLU A 105 -4.73 16.94 4.84
C GLU A 105 -4.74 16.39 6.27
N THR A 106 -5.61 15.44 6.56
CA THR A 106 -5.61 14.73 7.84
C THR A 106 -4.29 14.00 8.07
N ALA A 107 -3.77 13.31 7.04
CA ALA A 107 -2.46 12.67 7.10
C ALA A 107 -1.34 13.67 7.38
N ARG A 108 -1.31 14.81 6.66
CA ARG A 108 -0.31 15.88 6.92
C ARG A 108 -0.36 16.39 8.35
N ASN A 109 -1.55 16.50 8.94
CA ASN A 109 -1.70 16.94 10.33
C ASN A 109 -1.10 15.94 11.32
N TYR A 110 -1.29 14.63 11.11
CA TYR A 110 -0.63 13.59 11.92
C TYR A 110 0.89 13.60 11.71
N LEU A 111 1.33 13.65 10.46
CA LEU A 111 2.76 13.67 10.11
C LEU A 111 3.51 14.84 10.72
N ARG A 112 2.93 16.07 10.70
CA ARG A 112 3.52 17.25 11.37
C ARG A 112 3.67 17.05 12.89
N LYS A 113 2.78 16.28 13.49
CA LYS A 113 2.83 15.92 14.92
C LYS A 113 3.71 14.69 15.19
N GLN A 114 4.37 14.15 14.16
CA GLN A 114 5.15 12.91 14.24
C GLN A 114 4.32 11.72 14.78
N GLN A 115 3.03 11.73 14.48
CA GLN A 115 2.08 10.69 14.90
C GLN A 115 1.85 9.71 13.78
N GLY A 116 2.06 8.42 14.06
CA GLY A 116 1.74 7.32 13.14
C GLY A 116 0.23 7.15 12.96
N PHE A 117 -0.16 6.54 11.84
CA PHE A 117 -1.56 6.25 11.54
C PHE A 117 -1.69 5.11 10.53
N VAL A 118 -2.92 4.61 10.39
CA VAL A 118 -3.30 3.67 9.34
C VAL A 118 -4.01 4.42 8.22
N TRP A 119 -3.54 4.27 6.98
CA TRP A 119 -4.24 4.72 5.79
C TRP A 119 -5.09 3.59 5.23
N ASN A 120 -6.41 3.66 5.42
CA ASN A 120 -7.36 2.64 4.99
C ASN A 120 -8.07 3.05 3.69
N ALA A 121 -7.60 2.49 2.59
CA ALA A 121 -8.24 2.55 1.27
C ALA A 121 -7.87 1.31 0.46
N THR A 122 -8.36 1.17 -0.77
CA THR A 122 -8.04 0.02 -1.62
C THR A 122 -6.59 0.02 -2.11
N ASN A 123 -6.06 1.19 -2.50
CA ASN A 123 -4.66 1.42 -2.92
C ASN A 123 -4.12 0.33 -3.87
N THR A 124 -4.93 -0.06 -4.86
CA THR A 124 -4.69 -1.22 -5.70
C THR A 124 -3.68 -0.96 -6.83
N SER A 125 -3.37 0.29 -7.17
CA SER A 125 -2.38 0.60 -8.20
C SER A 125 -1.06 1.08 -7.60
N LYS A 126 0.06 0.73 -8.24
CA LYS A 126 1.41 1.16 -7.87
C LYS A 126 1.52 2.69 -7.88
N GLN A 127 0.91 3.35 -8.87
CA GLN A 127 0.92 4.81 -8.98
C GLN A 127 0.27 5.49 -7.75
N ILE A 128 -0.88 4.99 -7.30
CA ILE A 128 -1.56 5.54 -6.12
C ILE A 128 -0.71 5.33 -4.87
N ARG A 129 -0.12 4.14 -4.71
CA ARG A 129 0.75 3.83 -3.57
C ARG A 129 1.99 4.72 -3.58
N SER A 130 2.68 4.86 -4.72
CA SER A 130 3.85 5.74 -4.85
C SER A 130 3.53 7.16 -4.41
N GLN A 131 2.46 7.78 -4.93
CA GLN A 131 2.07 9.14 -4.56
C GLN A 131 1.81 9.33 -3.06
N LEU A 132 1.28 8.30 -2.38
CA LEU A 132 1.06 8.34 -0.93
C LEU A 132 2.37 8.14 -0.17
N ILE A 133 3.20 7.21 -0.61
CA ILE A 133 4.51 6.94 -0.03
C ILE A 133 5.38 8.19 -0.11
N ASP A 134 5.46 8.84 -1.28
CA ASP A 134 6.22 10.08 -1.47
C ASP A 134 5.75 11.18 -0.52
N LEU A 135 4.42 11.32 -0.35
CA LEU A 135 3.87 12.25 0.63
C LEU A 135 4.34 11.93 2.04
N PHE A 136 4.31 10.66 2.47
CA PHE A 136 4.68 10.28 3.84
C PHE A 136 6.18 10.41 4.07
N LEU A 137 6.99 10.08 3.07
CA LEU A 137 8.46 10.24 3.10
C LEU A 137 8.89 11.69 3.28
N THR A 138 8.17 12.65 2.65
CA THR A 138 8.45 14.09 2.80
C THR A 138 8.44 14.53 4.27
N TYR A 139 7.73 13.82 5.14
CA TYR A 139 7.67 14.08 6.58
C TYR A 139 8.56 13.16 7.43
N GLY A 140 9.36 12.31 6.80
CA GLY A 140 10.25 11.36 7.47
C GLY A 140 9.54 10.17 8.11
N ALA A 141 8.41 9.75 7.55
CA ALA A 141 7.70 8.57 8.02
C ALA A 141 8.32 7.28 7.48
N LYS A 142 8.39 6.25 8.33
CA LYS A 142 8.54 4.87 7.88
C LYS A 142 7.22 4.39 7.28
N VAL A 143 7.24 3.84 6.09
CA VAL A 143 6.04 3.32 5.44
C VAL A 143 6.08 1.80 5.41
N LYS A 144 5.00 1.19 5.93
CA LYS A 144 4.72 -0.23 5.87
C LYS A 144 3.49 -0.46 5.00
N ILE A 145 3.63 -1.16 3.89
CA ILE A 145 2.48 -1.63 3.10
C ILE A 145 2.00 -2.95 3.71
N VAL A 146 0.70 -3.06 3.95
CA VAL A 146 0.04 -4.32 4.30
C VAL A 146 -0.95 -4.66 3.19
N TYR A 147 -0.57 -5.62 2.36
CA TYR A 147 -1.43 -6.15 1.30
C TYR A 147 -2.26 -7.30 1.83
N ILE A 148 -3.57 -7.22 1.64
CA ILE A 148 -4.51 -8.20 2.18
C ILE A 148 -5.29 -8.82 1.04
N GLU A 149 -5.23 -10.15 0.95
CA GLU A 149 -5.88 -10.96 -0.06
C GLU A 149 -6.60 -12.16 0.54
N LYS A 150 -7.69 -12.55 -0.09
CA LYS A 150 -8.46 -13.77 0.22
C LYS A 150 -8.65 -14.60 -1.03
N PRO A 151 -8.80 -15.92 -0.90
CA PRO A 151 -9.17 -16.76 -2.03
C PRO A 151 -10.41 -16.23 -2.74
N TYR A 152 -10.38 -16.25 -4.07
CA TYR A 152 -11.42 -15.66 -4.93
C TYR A 152 -12.84 -16.09 -4.54
N ALA A 153 -13.06 -17.38 -4.31
CA ALA A 153 -14.37 -17.91 -3.93
C ALA A 153 -14.87 -17.35 -2.58
N VAL A 154 -13.97 -17.23 -1.59
CA VAL A 154 -14.27 -16.68 -0.26
C VAL A 154 -14.61 -15.20 -0.37
N TRP A 155 -13.82 -14.44 -1.12
CA TRP A 155 -14.02 -13.03 -1.35
C TRP A 155 -15.36 -12.72 -2.02
N ARG A 156 -15.71 -13.46 -3.11
CA ARG A 156 -17.00 -13.31 -3.80
C ARG A 156 -18.18 -13.62 -2.89
N LYS A 157 -18.11 -14.69 -2.10
CA LYS A 157 -19.13 -15.04 -1.11
C LYS A 157 -19.30 -13.91 -0.10
N GLN A 158 -18.22 -13.43 0.49
CA GLN A 158 -18.26 -12.35 1.47
C GLN A 158 -18.82 -11.04 0.90
N ASN A 159 -18.50 -10.71 -0.37
CA ASN A 159 -19.08 -9.52 -1.00
C ASN A 159 -20.60 -9.61 -1.12
N ARG A 160 -21.16 -10.79 -1.41
CA ARG A 160 -22.62 -11.00 -1.51
C ARG A 160 -23.33 -10.89 -0.15
N GLU A 161 -22.64 -11.19 0.94
CA GLU A 161 -23.16 -11.15 2.30
C GLU A 161 -23.00 -9.76 2.96
N ARG A 162 -22.40 -8.77 2.26
CA ARG A 162 -22.22 -7.42 2.79
C ARG A 162 -23.47 -6.59 2.67
N GLU A 163 -23.72 -5.75 3.69
CA GLU A 163 -24.78 -4.73 3.66
C GLU A 163 -24.65 -3.77 2.44
N PHE A 164 -23.39 -3.39 2.12
CA PHE A 164 -23.06 -2.59 0.93
C PHE A 164 -22.28 -3.46 -0.05
N MET A 165 -23.03 -4.28 -0.81
CA MET A 165 -22.46 -5.14 -1.84
C MET A 165 -21.91 -4.29 -2.99
N VAL A 166 -20.69 -4.58 -3.40
CA VAL A 166 -20.09 -4.01 -4.61
C VAL A 166 -20.56 -4.85 -5.81
N PRO A 167 -21.07 -4.24 -6.91
CA PRO A 167 -21.48 -4.98 -8.10
C PRO A 167 -20.34 -5.84 -8.65
N GLU A 168 -20.66 -7.06 -9.08
CA GLU A 168 -19.65 -8.03 -9.53
C GLU A 168 -18.79 -7.50 -10.70
N ALA A 169 -19.41 -6.83 -11.67
CA ALA A 169 -18.66 -6.22 -12.78
C ALA A 169 -17.65 -5.15 -12.31
N VAL A 170 -17.94 -4.43 -11.22
CA VAL A 170 -17.01 -3.46 -10.63
C VAL A 170 -15.87 -4.18 -9.93
N LEU A 171 -16.16 -5.29 -9.24
CA LEU A 171 -15.13 -6.12 -8.61
C LEU A 171 -14.17 -6.72 -9.64
N ASP A 172 -14.70 -7.24 -10.76
CA ASP A 172 -13.90 -7.81 -11.84
C ASP A 172 -13.00 -6.73 -12.47
N ALA A 173 -13.56 -5.56 -12.78
CA ALA A 173 -12.78 -4.44 -13.28
C ALA A 173 -11.71 -3.92 -12.28
N MET A 174 -11.94 -4.07 -10.98
CA MET A 174 -10.93 -3.74 -9.96
C MET A 174 -9.86 -4.82 -9.86
N LEU A 175 -10.23 -6.09 -10.03
CA LEU A 175 -9.30 -7.22 -10.04
C LEU A 175 -8.36 -7.14 -11.25
N ASP A 176 -8.89 -6.84 -12.44
CA ASP A 176 -8.11 -6.68 -13.67
C ASP A 176 -7.06 -5.56 -13.59
N ARG A 177 -7.29 -4.57 -12.73
CA ARG A 177 -6.38 -3.43 -12.51
C ARG A 177 -5.56 -3.53 -11.23
N LEU A 178 -5.63 -4.68 -10.56
CA LEU A 178 -4.90 -4.89 -9.33
C LEU A 178 -3.41 -5.09 -9.61
N GLU A 179 -2.61 -4.19 -9.08
CA GLU A 179 -1.16 -4.31 -9.05
C GLU A 179 -0.71 -4.69 -7.64
N THR A 180 -0.32 -5.95 -7.45
CA THR A 180 0.21 -6.44 -6.17
C THR A 180 1.44 -5.63 -5.78
N PRO A 181 1.52 -5.11 -4.53
CA PRO A 181 2.69 -4.37 -4.09
C PRO A 181 3.97 -5.19 -4.20
N GLN A 182 5.04 -4.55 -4.65
CA GLN A 182 6.38 -5.15 -4.68
C GLN A 182 7.14 -4.83 -3.40
N LEU A 183 8.05 -5.72 -3.01
CA LEU A 183 8.92 -5.53 -1.84
C LEU A 183 9.78 -4.25 -1.92
N THR A 184 9.93 -3.68 -3.10
CA THR A 184 10.72 -2.47 -3.38
C THR A 184 9.94 -1.16 -3.25
N GLU A 185 8.61 -1.23 -3.03
CA GLU A 185 7.76 -0.04 -3.01
C GLU A 185 7.80 0.73 -1.68
N ALA A 186 8.18 0.08 -0.56
CA ALA A 186 8.19 0.70 0.77
C ALA A 186 9.29 0.10 1.66
N HIS A 187 9.51 0.71 2.83
CA HIS A 187 10.47 0.20 3.83
C HIS A 187 10.12 -1.22 4.30
N GLU A 188 8.82 -1.52 4.39
CA GLU A 188 8.33 -2.85 4.72
C GLU A 188 7.09 -3.17 3.87
N VAL A 189 7.01 -4.40 3.36
CA VAL A 189 5.83 -4.90 2.65
C VAL A 189 5.46 -6.25 3.25
N MET A 190 4.24 -6.34 3.76
CA MET A 190 3.68 -7.55 4.36
C MET A 190 2.52 -8.04 3.51
N TYR A 191 2.49 -9.34 3.21
CA TYR A 191 1.38 -9.99 2.52
C TYR A 191 0.59 -10.83 3.52
N LEU A 192 -0.69 -10.50 3.71
CA LEU A 192 -1.64 -11.26 4.51
C LEU A 192 -2.60 -11.98 3.57
N ILE A 193 -2.27 -13.21 3.26
CA ILE A 193 -3.08 -14.08 2.40
C ILE A 193 -3.78 -15.08 3.32
N SER A 194 -5.10 -14.92 3.49
CA SER A 194 -5.89 -15.89 4.27
C SER A 194 -6.09 -17.17 3.46
N LYS A 195 -6.01 -18.31 4.14
CA LYS A 195 -6.30 -19.62 3.56
C LYS A 195 -7.80 -19.85 3.41
#